data_0242d6af9e7772dbdd65725bc51ac6b6
#
_entry.id   0242d6af9e7772dbdd65725bc51ac6b6
#
_cell.length_a   1.000
_cell.length_b   1.000
_cell.length_c   1.000
_cell.angle_alpha   90.00
_cell.angle_beta   90.00
_cell.angle_gamma   90.00
#
_symmetry.space_group_name_H-M   'P 1'
#
loop_
_entity.id
_entity.type
_entity.pdbx_description
1 polymer ?
#
loop_
_entity_poly.entity_id
_entity_poly.type
_entity_poly.pdbx_seq_one_letter_code
_entity_poly.pdbx_strand_id
1 'polypeptide(L)'
;QFGHAAFDGTGGGAGGFDFSGMDMGDIFGDIFGDLFGGGGRRRPNNGPMKGANVRASVRITFEEAVFGCEKELELTLKDTCDTCHGTGAKPGTSPETCSKCHGSGQVVFTQQSMFGTIQNVQTCPDCHGTGKIIKEKCSDCHGTGFISNRKKIQVSIPAGIDNGQSIRIREKGEPGVNGGPRGDLMVEVIVARHPIFQRQDMNIFSTAPITYAQAALGGEVRISTVDGDVMYDVKPGTQTDTKVRLKGKGVPSLRNKNVRGDHYVTLVVQVPTKLNEEAKEALRKFDEACGNRPSGGEKKKKFGEKLKDIFEG
;
A
#
# COMPACT_ATOMS: atom_id res chain seq x y z
N GLN A 1 -7.75 -19.90 -33.32
CA GLN A 1 -8.85 -20.04 -34.30
C GLN A 1 -10.15 -19.59 -33.64
N PHE A 2 -10.45 -18.30 -33.71
CA PHE A 2 -11.84 -17.84 -33.61
C PHE A 2 -12.01 -16.73 -34.65
N GLY A 3 -12.91 -17.03 -35.62
CA GLY A 3 -13.14 -16.28 -36.83
C GLY A 3 -13.91 -14.98 -36.61
N HIS A 4 -13.60 -14.05 -37.45
CA HIS A 4 -14.38 -12.88 -37.78
C HIS A 4 -15.71 -13.29 -38.41
N ALA A 5 -16.83 -12.91 -37.80
CA ALA A 5 -18.09 -12.67 -38.49
C ALA A 5 -19.10 -12.06 -37.50
N ALA A 6 -19.44 -10.81 -37.72
CA ALA A 6 -20.79 -10.26 -37.54
C ALA A 6 -20.72 -8.73 -37.49
N PHE A 7 -20.49 -8.13 -38.64
CA PHE A 7 -20.94 -6.78 -38.88
C PHE A 7 -21.55 -6.77 -40.29
N ASP A 8 -22.81 -7.15 -40.35
CA ASP A 8 -23.62 -6.84 -41.54
C ASP A 8 -25.00 -6.39 -41.08
N GLY A 9 -25.32 -5.19 -41.51
CA GLY A 9 -26.53 -4.50 -41.10
C GLY A 9 -27.76 -5.00 -41.83
N THR A 10 -28.89 -4.74 -41.33
CA THR A 10 -30.07 -4.22 -41.97
C THR A 10 -31.33 -4.48 -41.13
N GLY A 11 -32.07 -3.41 -40.80
CA GLY A 11 -33.54 -3.47 -40.82
C GLY A 11 -34.27 -3.75 -39.50
N GLY A 12 -34.82 -2.68 -38.95
CA GLY A 12 -36.18 -2.53 -38.53
C GLY A 12 -36.83 -3.56 -37.58
N GLY A 13 -37.24 -3.12 -36.39
CA GLY A 13 -38.20 -3.88 -35.63
C GLY A 13 -38.21 -3.49 -34.14
N ALA A 14 -39.24 -2.78 -33.72
CA ALA A 14 -39.55 -2.41 -32.35
C ALA A 14 -39.62 -3.70 -31.48
N GLY A 15 -38.85 -3.74 -30.39
CA GLY A 15 -38.95 -4.73 -29.35
C GLY A 15 -38.44 -4.11 -28.07
N GLY A 16 -39.35 -3.70 -27.17
CA GLY A 16 -39.01 -3.13 -25.88
C GLY A 16 -38.24 -4.14 -25.02
N PHE A 17 -37.06 -3.75 -24.62
CA PHE A 17 -36.37 -4.38 -23.49
C PHE A 17 -36.71 -3.56 -22.24
N ASP A 18 -37.55 -4.14 -21.41
CA ASP A 18 -37.86 -3.71 -20.06
C ASP A 18 -36.57 -3.82 -19.19
N PHE A 19 -35.93 -2.69 -18.93
CA PHE A 19 -34.76 -2.56 -18.06
C PHE A 19 -35.18 -1.88 -16.74
N SER A 20 -36.19 -2.47 -16.07
CA SER A 20 -36.58 -2.05 -14.74
C SER A 20 -35.82 -2.88 -13.71
N GLY A 21 -34.67 -2.36 -13.25
CA GLY A 21 -34.01 -2.98 -12.11
C GLY A 21 -32.50 -2.75 -11.91
N MET A 22 -31.89 -1.80 -12.57
CA MET A 22 -30.52 -1.42 -12.21
C MET A 22 -30.41 0.11 -12.20
N ASP A 23 -30.04 0.62 -11.02
CA ASP A 23 -29.77 2.03 -10.75
C ASP A 23 -28.52 2.51 -11.52
N MET A 24 -28.65 2.69 -12.83
CA MET A 24 -27.64 3.17 -13.75
C MET A 24 -27.88 4.63 -14.17
N GLY A 25 -28.74 5.35 -13.45
CA GLY A 25 -29.13 6.73 -13.77
C GLY A 25 -27.98 7.74 -13.66
N ASP A 26 -27.05 7.53 -12.74
CA ASP A 26 -26.02 8.53 -12.46
C ASP A 26 -24.81 8.48 -13.40
N ILE A 27 -24.49 7.33 -13.99
CA ILE A 27 -23.31 7.21 -14.87
C ILE A 27 -23.65 7.56 -16.33
N PHE A 28 -24.89 7.29 -16.77
CA PHE A 28 -25.32 7.61 -18.12
C PHE A 28 -25.74 9.09 -18.28
N GLY A 29 -26.21 9.72 -17.21
CA GLY A 29 -26.59 11.13 -17.21
C GLY A 29 -25.40 12.07 -17.46
N ASP A 30 -24.24 11.77 -16.88
CA ASP A 30 -23.05 12.61 -17.02
C ASP A 30 -22.33 12.46 -18.37
N ILE A 31 -22.34 11.28 -18.99
CA ILE A 31 -21.65 11.05 -20.27
C ILE A 31 -22.53 11.41 -21.48
N PHE A 32 -23.81 11.11 -21.43
CA PHE A 32 -24.73 11.40 -22.54
C PHE A 32 -25.31 12.82 -22.51
N GLY A 33 -25.44 13.41 -21.32
CA GLY A 33 -25.87 14.82 -21.17
C GLY A 33 -24.88 15.81 -21.79
N ASP A 34 -23.58 15.49 -21.77
CA ASP A 34 -22.50 16.35 -22.32
C ASP A 34 -22.35 16.19 -23.86
N LEU A 35 -22.81 15.07 -24.44
CA LEU A 35 -22.64 14.79 -25.87
C LEU A 35 -23.90 15.15 -26.72
N PHE A 36 -25.09 15.10 -26.15
CA PHE A 36 -26.38 15.36 -26.88
C PHE A 36 -27.23 16.48 -26.31
N GLY A 37 -26.92 16.99 -25.11
CA GLY A 37 -27.62 18.13 -24.52
C GLY A 37 -27.02 19.46 -24.96
N GLY A 38 -27.68 20.12 -25.92
CA GLY A 38 -27.25 21.38 -26.52
C GLY A 38 -26.69 22.42 -25.58
N GLY A 39 -25.50 22.91 -25.88
CA GLY A 39 -24.96 24.25 -25.64
C GLY A 39 -25.25 24.96 -24.29
N GLY A 40 -25.22 24.27 -23.18
CA GLY A 40 -25.21 24.90 -21.87
C GLY A 40 -23.85 25.57 -21.62
N ARG A 41 -23.81 26.92 -21.69
CA ARG A 41 -22.68 27.73 -21.30
C ARG A 41 -22.22 27.27 -19.92
N ARG A 42 -21.09 26.48 -19.82
CA ARG A 42 -20.44 26.22 -18.56
C ARG A 42 -20.09 27.56 -17.92
N ARG A 43 -20.88 28.00 -16.96
CA ARG A 43 -20.56 29.19 -16.16
C ARG A 43 -19.21 28.93 -15.53
N PRO A 44 -18.26 29.88 -15.64
CA PRO A 44 -16.96 29.74 -14.97
C PRO A 44 -17.23 29.50 -13.48
N ASN A 45 -16.71 28.40 -12.99
CA ASN A 45 -16.95 27.99 -11.59
C ASN A 45 -16.03 28.81 -10.67
N ASN A 46 -16.38 30.11 -10.48
CA ASN A 46 -15.68 31.02 -9.55
C ASN A 46 -16.13 30.79 -8.09
N GLY A 47 -16.87 29.72 -7.82
CA GLY A 47 -17.29 29.35 -6.47
C GLY A 47 -16.14 28.85 -5.61
N PRO A 48 -16.39 28.64 -4.30
CA PRO A 48 -15.43 28.03 -3.39
C PRO A 48 -15.05 26.63 -3.87
N MET A 49 -13.78 26.38 -4.10
CA MET A 49 -13.26 25.07 -4.53
C MET A 49 -12.39 24.47 -3.44
N LYS A 50 -12.61 23.18 -3.18
CA LYS A 50 -11.77 22.42 -2.23
C LYS A 50 -10.32 22.37 -2.71
N GLY A 51 -9.37 22.52 -1.79
CA GLY A 51 -7.94 22.38 -2.05
C GLY A 51 -7.57 20.98 -2.49
N ALA A 52 -6.41 20.86 -3.14
CA ALA A 52 -5.88 19.58 -3.57
C ALA A 52 -5.49 18.70 -2.37
N ASN A 53 -5.68 17.38 -2.54
CA ASN A 53 -5.20 16.42 -1.56
C ASN A 53 -3.68 16.28 -1.67
N VAL A 54 -3.01 16.20 -0.52
CA VAL A 54 -1.57 15.96 -0.42
C VAL A 54 -1.34 14.48 -0.10
N ARG A 55 -0.30 13.89 -0.69
CA ARG A 55 0.14 12.53 -0.41
C ARG A 55 1.48 12.56 0.30
N ALA A 56 1.62 11.73 1.34
CA ALA A 56 2.85 11.50 2.05
C ALA A 56 2.98 10.02 2.37
N SER A 57 4.18 9.56 2.70
CA SER A 57 4.42 8.21 3.16
C SER A 57 5.09 8.21 4.53
N VAL A 58 4.79 7.20 5.33
CA VAL A 58 5.41 6.97 6.63
C VAL A 58 5.93 5.55 6.72
N ARG A 59 7.16 5.37 7.19
CA ARG A 59 7.73 4.05 7.48
C ARG A 59 7.52 3.70 8.94
N ILE A 60 7.05 2.48 9.17
CA ILE A 60 6.86 1.91 10.49
C ILE A 60 7.48 0.52 10.56
N THR A 61 7.76 0.03 11.77
CA THR A 61 8.21 -1.34 12.00
C THR A 61 7.05 -2.32 11.91
N PHE A 62 7.35 -3.60 11.92
CA PHE A 62 6.34 -4.66 11.94
C PHE A 62 5.49 -4.62 13.22
N GLU A 63 6.15 -4.43 14.35
CA GLU A 63 5.50 -4.32 15.67
C GLU A 63 4.60 -3.09 15.75
N GLU A 64 5.07 -1.95 15.24
CA GLU A 64 4.28 -0.73 15.15
C GLU A 64 3.02 -0.93 14.28
N ALA A 65 3.10 -1.74 13.22
CA ALA A 65 1.94 -2.09 12.41
C ALA A 65 0.96 -3.00 13.16
N VAL A 66 1.46 -3.92 13.99
CA VAL A 66 0.64 -4.82 14.79
C VAL A 66 -0.07 -4.09 15.93
N PHE A 67 0.65 -3.27 16.69
CA PHE A 67 0.13 -2.63 17.91
C PHE A 67 -0.44 -1.23 17.68
N GLY A 68 -0.13 -0.61 16.53
CA GLY A 68 -0.40 0.79 16.26
C GLY A 68 0.66 1.68 16.90
N CYS A 69 0.77 2.89 16.38
CA CYS A 69 1.71 3.89 16.90
C CYS A 69 1.28 5.30 16.51
N GLU A 70 1.93 6.28 17.09
CA GLU A 70 1.84 7.67 16.67
C GLU A 70 3.15 8.09 16.03
N LYS A 71 3.07 8.73 14.88
CA LYS A 71 4.23 9.27 14.14
C LYS A 71 4.05 10.74 13.85
N GLU A 72 5.13 11.48 13.94
CA GLU A 72 5.19 12.87 13.51
C GLU A 72 5.74 12.94 12.08
N LEU A 73 4.99 13.56 11.19
CA LEU A 73 5.41 13.83 9.81
C LEU A 73 5.70 15.31 9.64
N GLU A 74 6.89 15.64 9.12
CA GLU A 74 7.22 16.98 8.68
C GLU A 74 6.89 17.11 7.19
N LEU A 75 5.99 18.03 6.88
CA LEU A 75 5.54 18.28 5.52
C LEU A 75 5.61 19.79 5.22
N THR A 76 6.03 20.11 4.01
CA THR A 76 5.92 21.48 3.50
C THR A 76 4.55 21.62 2.83
N LEU A 77 3.68 22.38 3.46
CA LEU A 77 2.32 22.63 2.99
C LEU A 77 2.14 24.10 2.67
N LYS A 78 1.32 24.38 1.67
CA LYS A 78 0.89 25.74 1.41
C LYS A 78 -0.14 26.18 2.44
N ASP A 79 0.01 27.41 2.90
CA ASP A 79 -0.96 28.11 3.74
C ASP A 79 -1.39 29.38 3.06
N THR A 80 -2.56 29.85 3.42
CA THR A 80 -3.00 31.19 3.00
C THR A 80 -2.04 32.21 3.56
N CYS A 81 -1.57 33.11 2.74
CA CYS A 81 -0.69 34.20 3.16
C CYS A 81 -1.41 35.10 4.17
N ASP A 82 -0.81 35.25 5.36
CA ASP A 82 -1.40 36.03 6.45
C ASP A 82 -1.45 37.53 6.12
N THR A 83 -0.53 38.02 5.31
CA THR A 83 -0.42 39.43 4.94
C THR A 83 -1.50 39.88 3.97
N CYS A 84 -1.85 39.06 2.99
CA CYS A 84 -2.87 39.38 1.98
C CYS A 84 -4.13 38.54 2.10
N HIS A 85 -4.23 37.63 3.05
CA HIS A 85 -5.38 36.74 3.29
C HIS A 85 -5.84 35.98 2.02
N GLY A 86 -4.86 35.54 1.21
CA GLY A 86 -5.12 34.76 0.00
C GLY A 86 -5.44 35.57 -1.26
N THR A 87 -5.49 36.90 -1.18
CA THR A 87 -5.78 37.74 -2.35
C THR A 87 -4.60 37.86 -3.31
N GLY A 88 -3.39 37.67 -2.83
CA GLY A 88 -2.15 37.92 -3.58
C GLY A 88 -1.83 39.40 -3.79
N ALA A 89 -2.75 40.30 -3.46
CA ALA A 89 -2.54 41.76 -3.59
C ALA A 89 -1.88 42.34 -2.34
N LYS A 90 -1.16 43.44 -2.50
CA LYS A 90 -0.58 44.18 -1.41
C LYS A 90 -1.65 44.69 -0.44
N PRO A 91 -1.43 44.67 0.88
CA PRO A 91 -2.37 45.22 1.85
C PRO A 91 -2.83 46.65 1.49
N GLY A 92 -4.13 46.87 1.53
CA GLY A 92 -4.75 48.14 1.12
C GLY A 92 -5.10 48.23 -0.37
N THR A 93 -4.73 47.22 -1.17
CA THR A 93 -5.13 47.10 -2.56
C THR A 93 -5.97 45.83 -2.79
N SER A 94 -6.75 45.77 -3.87
CA SER A 94 -7.56 44.61 -4.20
C SER A 94 -7.30 44.16 -5.65
N PRO A 95 -7.45 42.83 -5.92
CA PRO A 95 -7.39 42.34 -7.28
C PRO A 95 -8.53 42.92 -8.12
N GLU A 96 -8.22 43.38 -9.32
CA GLU A 96 -9.21 43.92 -10.27
C GLU A 96 -9.73 42.79 -11.18
N THR A 97 -10.97 42.88 -11.63
CA THR A 97 -11.50 41.94 -12.61
C THR A 97 -10.76 42.09 -13.94
N CYS A 98 -10.30 41.00 -14.51
CA CYS A 98 -9.62 41.02 -15.81
C CYS A 98 -10.56 41.59 -16.90
N SER A 99 -10.13 42.65 -17.56
CA SER A 99 -10.90 43.32 -18.61
C SER A 99 -11.11 42.46 -19.86
N LYS A 100 -10.17 41.55 -20.16
CA LYS A 100 -10.23 40.72 -21.36
C LYS A 100 -11.19 39.55 -21.26
N CYS A 101 -11.27 38.89 -20.11
CA CYS A 101 -12.18 37.77 -19.90
C CYS A 101 -13.36 38.09 -18.99
N HIS A 102 -13.45 39.30 -18.52
CA HIS A 102 -14.51 39.77 -17.61
C HIS A 102 -14.73 38.86 -16.40
N GLY A 103 -13.61 38.36 -15.82
CA GLY A 103 -13.64 37.49 -14.66
C GLY A 103 -13.81 35.99 -14.95
N SER A 104 -14.04 35.61 -16.21
CA SER A 104 -14.25 34.20 -16.55
C SER A 104 -12.98 33.35 -16.52
N GLY A 105 -11.81 33.95 -16.57
CA GLY A 105 -10.53 33.22 -16.68
C GLY A 105 -10.26 32.62 -18.06
N GLN A 106 -11.23 32.62 -18.95
CA GLN A 106 -11.16 32.02 -20.27
C GLN A 106 -11.63 33.01 -21.35
N VAL A 107 -11.09 32.86 -22.54
CA VAL A 107 -11.51 33.59 -23.73
C VAL A 107 -11.96 32.63 -24.79
N VAL A 108 -13.05 32.96 -25.49
CA VAL A 108 -13.59 32.15 -26.55
C VAL A 108 -13.18 32.75 -27.88
N PHE A 109 -12.43 32.02 -28.67
CA PHE A 109 -12.12 32.38 -30.05
C PHE A 109 -13.08 31.64 -30.97
N THR A 110 -13.82 32.42 -31.74
CA THR A 110 -14.73 31.87 -32.73
C THR A 110 -14.04 31.89 -34.09
N GLN A 111 -13.84 30.73 -34.68
CA GLN A 111 -13.22 30.57 -35.99
C GLN A 111 -14.29 30.06 -36.99
N GLN A 112 -14.50 30.77 -38.06
CA GLN A 112 -15.35 30.30 -39.16
C GLN A 112 -14.55 29.30 -40.00
N SER A 113 -15.11 28.12 -40.20
CA SER A 113 -14.61 27.06 -41.06
C SER A 113 -15.61 26.78 -42.16
N MET A 114 -15.19 26.15 -43.26
CA MET A 114 -16.09 25.73 -44.36
C MET A 114 -17.23 24.78 -43.90
N PHE A 115 -17.08 24.19 -42.72
CA PHE A 115 -18.01 23.24 -42.09
C PHE A 115 -18.81 23.83 -40.93
N GLY A 116 -18.74 25.15 -40.73
CA GLY A 116 -19.44 25.81 -39.64
C GLY A 116 -18.53 26.63 -38.70
N THR A 117 -19.11 27.18 -37.67
CA THR A 117 -18.43 28.01 -36.68
C THR A 117 -17.87 27.14 -35.56
N ILE A 118 -16.54 27.10 -35.42
CA ILE A 118 -15.88 26.38 -34.31
C ILE A 118 -15.54 27.38 -33.22
N GLN A 119 -16.01 27.11 -31.99
CA GLN A 119 -15.65 27.88 -30.81
C GLN A 119 -14.54 27.17 -30.06
N ASN A 120 -13.39 27.82 -29.92
CA ASN A 120 -12.23 27.33 -29.18
C ASN A 120 -12.11 28.14 -27.88
N VAL A 121 -12.17 27.44 -26.73
CA VAL A 121 -12.04 28.04 -25.40
C VAL A 121 -10.58 27.92 -24.96
N GLN A 122 -9.93 29.05 -24.72
CA GLN A 122 -8.56 29.10 -24.25
C GLN A 122 -8.43 29.83 -22.91
N THR A 123 -7.41 29.48 -22.13
CA THR A 123 -7.08 30.22 -20.91
C THR A 123 -6.75 31.67 -21.26
N CYS A 124 -7.32 32.60 -20.54
CA CYS A 124 -7.06 34.03 -20.77
C CYS A 124 -5.57 34.35 -20.58
N PRO A 125 -4.87 34.88 -21.60
CA PRO A 125 -3.44 35.14 -21.53
C PRO A 125 -3.08 36.26 -20.53
N ASP A 126 -3.98 37.16 -20.20
CA ASP A 126 -3.69 38.30 -19.32
C ASP A 126 -3.79 37.93 -17.84
N CYS A 127 -4.75 37.13 -17.46
CA CYS A 127 -4.94 36.69 -16.07
C CYS A 127 -4.54 35.23 -15.81
N HIS A 128 -4.09 34.51 -16.83
CA HIS A 128 -3.68 33.09 -16.74
C HIS A 128 -4.71 32.19 -16.04
N GLY A 129 -6.00 32.41 -16.31
CA GLY A 129 -7.09 31.60 -15.77
C GLY A 129 -7.68 32.09 -14.45
N THR A 130 -7.07 33.06 -13.77
CA THR A 130 -7.56 33.53 -12.46
C THR A 130 -8.80 34.43 -12.55
N GLY A 131 -9.07 35.01 -13.70
CA GLY A 131 -10.14 36.02 -13.88
C GLY A 131 -9.84 37.37 -13.24
N LYS A 132 -8.73 37.51 -12.53
CA LYS A 132 -8.32 38.71 -11.78
C LYS A 132 -6.91 39.15 -12.14
N ILE A 133 -6.66 40.46 -12.09
CA ILE A 133 -5.33 41.05 -12.31
C ILE A 133 -4.90 41.74 -11.02
N ILE A 134 -3.66 41.48 -10.58
CA ILE A 134 -3.07 42.07 -9.41
C ILE A 134 -2.05 43.08 -9.90
N LYS A 135 -2.30 44.39 -9.72
CA LYS A 135 -1.36 45.47 -10.07
C LYS A 135 -0.20 45.54 -9.12
N GLU A 136 -0.47 45.55 -7.81
CA GLU A 136 0.51 45.53 -6.76
C GLU A 136 0.51 44.21 -6.04
N LYS A 137 1.59 43.44 -6.21
CA LYS A 137 1.70 42.10 -5.61
C LYS A 137 2.08 42.23 -4.13
N CYS A 138 1.53 41.30 -3.32
CA CYS A 138 1.94 41.14 -1.93
C CYS A 138 3.43 40.76 -1.85
N SER A 139 4.16 41.41 -0.95
CA SER A 139 5.62 41.21 -0.75
C SER A 139 5.96 39.77 -0.34
N ASP A 140 5.10 39.14 0.45
CA ASP A 140 5.39 37.86 1.12
C ASP A 140 5.08 36.65 0.22
N CYS A 141 3.99 36.71 -0.50
CA CYS A 141 3.58 35.62 -1.39
C CYS A 141 3.82 35.90 -2.88
N HIS A 142 4.32 37.08 -3.24
CA HIS A 142 4.66 37.52 -4.60
C HIS A 142 3.49 37.38 -5.60
N GLY A 143 2.25 37.53 -5.10
CA GLY A 143 1.04 37.50 -5.92
C GLY A 143 0.34 36.14 -5.94
N THR A 144 0.89 35.10 -5.31
CA THR A 144 0.30 33.75 -5.30
C THR A 144 -0.88 33.61 -4.33
N GLY A 145 -0.94 34.46 -3.29
CA GLY A 145 -1.90 34.34 -2.19
C GLY A 145 -1.53 33.25 -1.16
N PHE A 146 -0.49 32.47 -1.40
CA PHE A 146 -0.08 31.35 -0.55
C PHE A 146 1.41 31.40 -0.21
N ILE A 147 1.75 30.90 0.98
CA ILE A 147 3.13 30.73 1.46
C ILE A 147 3.37 29.26 1.80
N SER A 148 4.60 28.79 1.63
CA SER A 148 4.97 27.40 1.94
C SER A 148 5.58 27.33 3.34
N ASN A 149 4.92 26.60 4.25
CA ASN A 149 5.35 26.42 5.62
C ASN A 149 5.65 24.96 5.93
N ARG A 150 6.69 24.70 6.70
CA ARG A 150 6.95 23.37 7.28
C ARG A 150 6.03 23.17 8.47
N LYS A 151 5.27 22.08 8.43
CA LYS A 151 4.34 21.71 9.50
C LYS A 151 4.63 20.30 9.99
N LYS A 152 4.58 20.13 11.29
CA LYS A 152 4.60 18.84 11.97
C LYS A 152 3.18 18.37 12.19
N ILE A 153 2.85 17.22 11.62
CA ILE A 153 1.52 16.63 11.71
C ILE A 153 1.65 15.29 12.43
N GLN A 154 0.95 15.15 13.55
CA GLN A 154 0.82 13.87 14.23
C GLN A 154 -0.16 12.97 13.48
N VAL A 155 0.29 11.75 13.20
CA VAL A 155 -0.47 10.73 12.50
C VAL A 155 -0.63 9.55 13.44
N SER A 156 -1.87 9.28 13.85
CA SER A 156 -2.21 8.08 14.62
C SER A 156 -2.42 6.92 13.66
N ILE A 157 -1.59 5.91 13.78
CA ILE A 157 -1.60 4.70 12.96
C ILE A 157 -2.31 3.60 13.74
N PRO A 158 -3.46 3.10 13.27
CA PRO A 158 -4.22 2.10 14.00
C PRO A 158 -3.52 0.74 13.99
N ALA A 159 -3.72 -0.01 15.08
CA ALA A 159 -3.26 -1.39 15.19
C ALA A 159 -3.85 -2.27 14.08
N GLY A 160 -3.03 -3.13 13.51
CA GLY A 160 -3.45 -4.04 12.45
C GLY A 160 -3.36 -3.49 11.03
N ILE A 161 -2.86 -2.28 10.84
CA ILE A 161 -2.67 -1.68 9.51
C ILE A 161 -1.76 -2.55 8.66
N ASP A 162 -2.04 -2.61 7.36
CA ASP A 162 -1.23 -3.36 6.42
C ASP A 162 -0.34 -2.46 5.56
N ASN A 163 0.68 -3.07 4.95
CA ASN A 163 1.57 -2.37 4.04
C ASN A 163 0.80 -1.82 2.85
N GLY A 164 1.08 -0.57 2.45
CA GLY A 164 0.43 0.12 1.33
C GLY A 164 -0.96 0.68 1.64
N GLN A 165 -1.48 0.50 2.85
CA GLN A 165 -2.73 1.14 3.24
C GLN A 165 -2.53 2.63 3.51
N SER A 166 -3.57 3.42 3.19
CA SER A 166 -3.53 4.87 3.35
C SER A 166 -4.47 5.35 4.45
N ILE A 167 -3.97 6.26 5.28
CA ILE A 167 -4.74 6.95 6.31
C ILE A 167 -5.10 8.33 5.79
N ARG A 168 -6.38 8.69 5.86
CA ARG A 168 -6.87 10.00 5.47
C ARG A 168 -6.97 10.91 6.69
N ILE A 169 -6.27 12.03 6.65
CA ILE A 169 -6.35 13.09 7.65
C ILE A 169 -7.05 14.28 7.01
N ARG A 170 -8.27 14.57 7.49
CA ARG A 170 -9.11 15.62 6.91
C ARG A 170 -8.49 17.00 7.10
N GLU A 171 -8.69 17.88 6.12
CA GLU A 171 -8.31 19.29 6.16
C GLU A 171 -6.82 19.57 6.41
N LYS A 172 -5.95 18.58 6.17
CA LYS A 172 -4.48 18.71 6.24
C LYS A 172 -3.80 18.74 4.88
N GLY A 173 -4.56 18.92 3.80
CA GLY A 173 -4.05 19.11 2.45
C GLY A 173 -3.79 20.58 2.09
N GLU A 174 -3.73 20.89 0.79
CA GLU A 174 -3.57 22.24 0.26
C GLU A 174 -4.77 23.13 0.60
N PRO A 175 -4.59 24.45 0.74
CA PRO A 175 -5.69 25.37 0.95
C PRO A 175 -6.64 25.38 -0.26
N GLY A 176 -7.92 25.61 0.01
CA GLY A 176 -8.91 25.80 -1.04
C GLY A 176 -8.78 27.14 -1.73
N VAL A 177 -9.42 27.26 -2.88
CA VAL A 177 -9.47 28.48 -3.68
C VAL A 177 -10.81 29.16 -3.48
N ASN A 178 -10.85 30.49 -3.55
CA ASN A 178 -12.05 31.33 -3.38
C ASN A 178 -12.83 31.02 -2.08
N GLY A 179 -12.12 30.79 -0.96
CA GLY A 179 -12.75 30.50 0.33
C GLY A 179 -13.24 29.06 0.48
N GLY A 180 -12.82 28.15 -0.41
CA GLY A 180 -13.11 26.72 -0.29
C GLY A 180 -12.37 26.05 0.87
N PRO A 181 -12.80 24.87 1.33
CA PRO A 181 -12.16 24.13 2.38
C PRO A 181 -10.80 23.56 1.92
N ARG A 182 -9.94 23.27 2.88
CA ARG A 182 -8.65 22.60 2.59
C ARG A 182 -8.89 21.20 2.01
N GLY A 183 -7.92 20.70 1.25
CA GLY A 183 -7.84 19.29 0.88
C GLY A 183 -7.53 18.39 2.07
N ASP A 184 -7.37 17.12 1.82
CA ASP A 184 -7.03 16.11 2.80
C ASP A 184 -5.57 15.66 2.63
N LEU A 185 -4.96 15.21 3.71
CA LEU A 185 -3.67 14.52 3.65
C LEU A 185 -3.91 13.01 3.63
N MET A 186 -3.35 12.35 2.62
CA MET A 186 -3.35 10.90 2.47
C MET A 186 -1.95 10.39 2.83
N VAL A 187 -1.86 9.66 3.94
CA VAL A 187 -0.60 9.10 4.43
C VAL A 187 -0.56 7.62 4.10
N GLU A 188 0.30 7.22 3.18
CA GLU A 188 0.55 5.83 2.86
C GLU A 188 1.51 5.21 3.88
N VAL A 189 1.13 4.08 4.44
CA VAL A 189 1.92 3.37 5.45
C VAL A 189 2.78 2.32 4.76
N ILE A 190 4.10 2.41 4.98
CA ILE A 190 5.09 1.46 4.50
C ILE A 190 5.61 0.66 5.69
N VAL A 191 5.26 -0.62 5.76
CA VAL A 191 5.71 -1.51 6.83
C VAL A 191 7.07 -2.10 6.47
N ALA A 192 8.04 -1.94 7.35
CA ALA A 192 9.37 -2.54 7.18
C ALA A 192 9.29 -4.08 7.29
N ARG A 193 10.10 -4.77 6.49
CA ARG A 193 10.22 -6.23 6.58
C ARG A 193 10.84 -6.60 7.94
N HIS A 194 10.25 -7.61 8.59
CA HIS A 194 10.80 -8.18 9.81
C HIS A 194 11.67 -9.40 9.49
N PRO A 195 12.82 -9.63 10.19
CA PRO A 195 13.70 -10.74 9.89
C PRO A 195 13.12 -12.11 10.20
N ILE A 196 12.20 -12.19 11.18
CA ILE A 196 11.62 -13.46 11.66
C ILE A 196 10.17 -13.60 11.21
N PHE A 197 9.38 -12.53 11.29
CA PHE A 197 7.94 -12.57 11.09
C PHE A 197 7.55 -12.21 9.66
N GLN A 198 6.65 -13.00 9.09
CA GLN A 198 5.98 -12.71 7.82
C GLN A 198 4.48 -12.60 8.09
N ARG A 199 3.85 -11.60 7.52
CA ARG A 199 2.41 -11.38 7.65
C ARG A 199 1.69 -11.85 6.40
N GLN A 200 0.56 -12.52 6.60
CA GLN A 200 -0.42 -12.80 5.57
C GLN A 200 -1.82 -12.53 6.15
N ASP A 201 -2.44 -11.47 5.71
CA ASP A 201 -3.70 -10.94 6.26
C ASP A 201 -3.58 -10.63 7.78
N MET A 202 -4.34 -11.33 8.61
CA MET A 202 -4.26 -11.22 10.07
C MET A 202 -3.33 -12.26 10.69
N ASN A 203 -2.78 -13.19 9.92
CA ASN A 203 -1.93 -14.25 10.45
C ASN A 203 -0.45 -13.87 10.33
N ILE A 204 0.34 -14.37 11.28
CA ILE A 204 1.79 -14.24 11.31
C ILE A 204 2.37 -15.63 11.05
N PHE A 205 3.45 -15.67 10.29
CA PHE A 205 4.22 -16.87 10.00
C PHE A 205 5.65 -16.67 10.43
N SER A 206 6.22 -17.67 11.09
CA SER A 206 7.63 -17.69 11.45
C SER A 206 8.19 -19.11 11.44
N THR A 207 9.50 -19.22 11.55
CA THR A 207 10.20 -20.49 11.69
C THR A 207 10.91 -20.54 13.05
N ALA A 208 10.76 -21.63 13.78
CA ALA A 208 11.46 -21.86 15.03
C ALA A 208 12.40 -23.05 14.88
N PRO A 209 13.71 -22.88 15.09
CA PRO A 209 14.65 -23.98 15.09
C PRO A 209 14.49 -24.81 16.36
N ILE A 210 14.47 -26.13 16.23
CA ILE A 210 14.49 -27.09 17.32
C ILE A 210 15.67 -28.05 17.16
N THR A 211 16.18 -28.57 18.25
CA THR A 211 17.22 -29.57 18.18
C THR A 211 16.67 -30.96 17.83
N TYR A 212 17.50 -31.85 17.33
CA TYR A 212 17.12 -33.24 17.06
C TYR A 212 16.63 -33.94 18.35
N ALA A 213 17.27 -33.68 19.49
CA ALA A 213 16.86 -34.24 20.77
C ALA A 213 15.43 -33.75 21.19
N GLN A 214 15.15 -32.45 21.02
CA GLN A 214 13.84 -31.92 21.28
C GLN A 214 12.76 -32.48 20.34
N ALA A 215 13.10 -32.69 19.07
CA ALA A 215 12.20 -33.32 18.10
C ALA A 215 11.92 -34.79 18.44
N ALA A 216 12.92 -35.54 18.84
CA ALA A 216 12.80 -36.98 19.12
C ALA A 216 12.16 -37.27 20.48
N LEU A 217 12.62 -36.60 21.52
CA LEU A 217 12.21 -36.86 22.92
C LEU A 217 11.09 -35.97 23.40
N GLY A 218 10.82 -34.91 22.70
CA GLY A 218 9.93 -33.83 23.14
C GLY A 218 10.66 -32.86 24.05
N GLY A 219 9.92 -31.85 24.55
CA GLY A 219 10.41 -30.87 25.49
C GLY A 219 9.99 -29.46 25.17
N GLU A 220 10.30 -28.54 26.08
CA GLU A 220 9.95 -27.14 25.94
C GLU A 220 10.84 -26.40 24.97
N VAL A 221 10.23 -25.60 24.10
CA VAL A 221 10.93 -24.73 23.15
C VAL A 221 10.38 -23.31 23.29
N ARG A 222 11.29 -22.36 23.38
CA ARG A 222 10.94 -20.93 23.39
C ARG A 222 10.70 -20.43 21.97
N ILE A 223 9.49 -19.97 21.74
CA ILE A 223 9.06 -19.41 20.44
C ILE A 223 8.85 -17.92 20.60
N SER A 224 9.54 -17.12 19.79
CA SER A 224 9.34 -15.69 19.78
C SER A 224 8.03 -15.34 19.05
N THR A 225 7.23 -14.50 19.68
CA THR A 225 6.01 -13.94 19.10
C THR A 225 6.04 -12.41 19.18
N VAL A 226 5.13 -11.75 18.49
CA VAL A 226 5.01 -10.28 18.56
C VAL A 226 4.65 -9.76 19.95
N ASP A 227 4.04 -10.60 20.80
CA ASP A 227 3.70 -10.23 22.19
C ASP A 227 4.80 -10.63 23.20
N GLY A 228 5.93 -11.11 22.73
CA GLY A 228 7.02 -11.68 23.53
C GLY A 228 7.16 -13.19 23.33
N ASP A 229 8.06 -13.80 24.08
CA ASP A 229 8.36 -15.22 23.97
C ASP A 229 7.28 -16.09 24.64
N VAL A 230 6.98 -17.23 24.03
CA VAL A 230 6.04 -18.24 24.53
C VAL A 230 6.76 -19.58 24.61
N MET A 231 6.58 -20.29 25.74
CA MET A 231 7.05 -21.67 25.87
C MET A 231 6.03 -22.60 25.22
N TYR A 232 6.53 -23.45 24.33
CA TYR A 232 5.73 -24.44 23.62
C TYR A 232 6.27 -25.84 23.89
N ASP A 233 5.38 -26.76 24.26
CA ASP A 233 5.74 -28.16 24.52
C ASP A 233 5.70 -28.96 23.22
N VAL A 234 6.87 -29.34 22.72
CA VAL A 234 7.06 -30.13 21.52
C VAL A 234 6.83 -31.60 21.87
N LYS A 235 5.96 -32.25 21.14
CA LYS A 235 5.66 -33.68 21.33
C LYS A 235 6.81 -34.58 20.85
N PRO A 236 7.07 -35.69 21.51
CA PRO A 236 8.05 -36.67 21.01
C PRO A 236 7.73 -37.14 19.60
N GLY A 237 8.75 -37.28 18.77
CA GLY A 237 8.61 -37.69 17.37
C GLY A 237 8.16 -36.60 16.41
N THR A 238 8.21 -35.34 16.83
CA THR A 238 7.87 -34.19 15.96
C THR A 238 8.82 -34.14 14.77
N GLN A 239 8.27 -34.09 13.58
CA GLN A 239 9.05 -34.00 12.32
C GLN A 239 9.36 -32.55 11.96
N THR A 240 10.41 -32.38 11.15
CA THR A 240 10.70 -31.06 10.56
C THR A 240 9.51 -30.59 9.73
N ASP A 241 9.38 -29.27 9.58
CA ASP A 241 8.25 -28.58 8.88
C ASP A 241 6.88 -28.79 9.52
N THR A 242 6.84 -29.32 10.75
CA THR A 242 5.60 -29.37 11.54
C THR A 242 5.13 -27.96 11.85
N LYS A 243 3.88 -27.65 11.50
CA LYS A 243 3.25 -26.34 11.74
C LYS A 243 2.48 -26.34 13.06
N VAL A 244 2.83 -25.39 13.91
CA VAL A 244 2.17 -25.14 15.20
C VAL A 244 1.37 -23.85 15.10
N ARG A 245 0.15 -23.89 15.59
CA ARG A 245 -0.75 -22.73 15.64
C ARG A 245 -0.79 -22.16 17.04
N LEU A 246 -0.35 -20.94 17.21
CA LEU A 246 -0.49 -20.16 18.43
C LEU A 246 -1.72 -19.25 18.27
N LYS A 247 -2.83 -19.68 18.87
CA LYS A 247 -4.13 -19.02 18.73
C LYS A 247 -4.11 -17.59 19.29
N GLY A 248 -4.63 -16.62 18.53
CA GLY A 248 -4.75 -15.22 18.97
C GLY A 248 -3.41 -14.46 19.04
N LYS A 249 -2.30 -15.03 18.53
CA LYS A 249 -0.97 -14.39 18.52
C LYS A 249 -0.62 -13.74 17.16
N GLY A 250 -1.63 -13.55 16.30
CA GLY A 250 -1.50 -12.85 15.03
C GLY A 250 -1.73 -11.34 15.15
N VAL A 251 -2.12 -10.72 14.05
CA VAL A 251 -2.38 -9.29 13.90
C VAL A 251 -3.83 -8.98 14.26
N PRO A 252 -4.13 -7.89 14.98
CA PRO A 252 -5.50 -7.48 15.26
C PRO A 252 -6.21 -6.96 14.01
N SER A 253 -7.52 -7.09 13.96
CA SER A 253 -8.33 -6.55 12.88
C SER A 253 -8.49 -5.05 13.02
N LEU A 254 -8.33 -4.30 11.91
CA LEU A 254 -8.60 -2.86 11.86
C LEU A 254 -10.05 -2.50 12.23
N ARG A 255 -11.01 -3.38 11.92
CA ARG A 255 -12.44 -3.12 12.16
C ARG A 255 -12.86 -3.47 13.59
N ASN A 256 -12.26 -4.51 14.16
CA ASN A 256 -12.60 -4.98 15.50
C ASN A 256 -11.33 -5.38 16.25
N LYS A 257 -10.86 -4.55 17.16
CA LYS A 257 -9.63 -4.76 17.94
C LYS A 257 -9.66 -6.03 18.82
N ASN A 258 -10.85 -6.55 19.12
CA ASN A 258 -11.00 -7.78 19.90
C ASN A 258 -10.82 -9.06 19.06
N VAL A 259 -10.81 -8.93 17.74
CA VAL A 259 -10.55 -10.04 16.82
C VAL A 259 -9.10 -9.99 16.41
N ARG A 260 -8.39 -11.08 16.62
CA ARG A 260 -6.98 -11.22 16.31
C ARG A 260 -6.74 -12.51 15.54
N GLY A 261 -5.86 -12.48 14.56
CA GLY A 261 -5.42 -13.66 13.84
C GLY A 261 -4.53 -14.58 14.67
N ASP A 262 -3.95 -15.57 14.07
CA ASP A 262 -3.10 -16.57 14.69
C ASP A 262 -1.66 -16.45 14.22
N HIS A 263 -0.74 -17.01 15.01
CA HIS A 263 0.64 -17.14 14.62
C HIS A 263 0.93 -18.60 14.29
N TYR A 264 1.33 -18.86 13.06
CA TYR A 264 1.74 -20.17 12.57
C TYR A 264 3.26 -20.27 12.59
N VAL A 265 3.76 -21.19 13.39
CA VAL A 265 5.20 -21.43 13.55
C VAL A 265 5.56 -22.74 12.91
N THR A 266 6.50 -22.72 11.99
CA THR A 266 7.08 -23.93 11.39
C THR A 266 8.29 -24.36 12.20
N LEU A 267 8.21 -25.56 12.81
CA LEU A 267 9.31 -26.15 13.55
C LEU A 267 10.30 -26.78 12.56
N VAL A 268 11.57 -26.38 12.62
CA VAL A 268 12.60 -26.90 11.74
C VAL A 268 13.71 -27.54 12.58
N VAL A 269 13.95 -28.81 12.35
CA VAL A 269 15.03 -29.51 13.04
C VAL A 269 16.38 -29.00 12.52
N GLN A 270 17.14 -28.39 13.41
CA GLN A 270 18.45 -27.85 13.09
C GLN A 270 19.56 -28.86 13.39
N VAL A 271 20.31 -29.20 12.37
CA VAL A 271 21.48 -30.06 12.52
C VAL A 271 22.69 -29.23 12.95
N PRO A 272 23.33 -29.54 14.08
CA PRO A 272 24.53 -28.81 14.54
C PRO A 272 25.69 -29.02 13.57
N THR A 273 26.32 -27.92 13.16
CA THR A 273 27.47 -27.96 12.24
C THR A 273 28.81 -28.12 12.95
N LYS A 274 28.91 -27.80 14.25
CA LYS A 274 30.11 -27.89 15.06
C LYS A 274 29.84 -28.86 16.20
N LEU A 275 30.56 -30.00 16.20
CA LEU A 275 30.44 -31.04 17.21
C LEU A 275 31.85 -31.29 17.79
N ASN A 276 31.94 -31.39 19.11
CA ASN A 276 33.12 -31.91 19.79
C ASN A 276 33.18 -33.44 19.65
N GLU A 277 34.31 -34.06 20.02
CA GLU A 277 34.49 -35.53 19.86
C GLU A 277 33.52 -36.33 20.70
N GLU A 278 33.19 -35.88 21.89
CA GLU A 278 32.19 -36.51 22.77
C GLU A 278 30.78 -36.55 22.12
N ALA A 279 30.35 -35.44 21.55
CA ALA A 279 29.05 -35.37 20.83
C ALA A 279 29.03 -36.26 19.59
N LYS A 280 30.14 -36.36 18.87
CA LYS A 280 30.25 -37.27 17.71
C LYS A 280 30.13 -38.73 18.14
N GLU A 281 30.78 -39.09 19.26
CA GLU A 281 30.69 -40.45 19.79
C GLU A 281 29.30 -40.80 20.30
N ALA A 282 28.64 -39.85 20.98
CA ALA A 282 27.25 -40.03 21.42
C ALA A 282 26.30 -40.21 20.25
N LEU A 283 26.46 -39.46 19.15
CA LEU A 283 25.65 -39.62 17.94
C LEU A 283 25.92 -40.96 17.24
N ARG A 284 27.17 -41.47 17.23
CA ARG A 284 27.44 -42.79 16.67
C ARG A 284 26.77 -43.91 17.48
N LYS A 285 26.83 -43.83 18.81
CA LYS A 285 26.15 -44.77 19.71
C LYS A 285 24.62 -44.72 19.52
N PHE A 286 24.08 -43.54 19.34
CA PHE A 286 22.65 -43.34 19.05
C PHE A 286 22.27 -44.03 17.72
N ASP A 287 23.06 -43.83 16.67
CA ASP A 287 22.80 -44.39 15.33
C ASP A 287 22.84 -45.93 15.36
N GLU A 288 23.80 -46.51 16.10
CA GLU A 288 23.89 -47.94 16.35
C GLU A 288 22.68 -48.46 17.13
N ALA A 289 22.23 -47.74 18.16
CA ALA A 289 21.04 -48.10 18.97
C ALA A 289 19.73 -48.04 18.18
N CYS A 290 19.66 -47.16 17.19
CA CYS A 290 18.53 -47.08 16.25
C CYS A 290 18.57 -48.20 15.18
N GLY A 291 19.56 -49.07 15.18
CA GLY A 291 19.68 -50.16 14.20
C GLY A 291 20.20 -49.72 12.83
N ASN A 292 20.58 -48.46 12.69
CA ASN A 292 21.25 -47.96 11.50
C ASN A 292 22.73 -48.43 11.59
N ARG A 293 23.01 -49.64 11.12
CA ARG A 293 24.42 -50.01 10.95
C ARG A 293 25.02 -49.03 9.97
N PRO A 294 26.18 -48.39 10.29
CA PRO A 294 26.90 -47.67 9.27
C PRO A 294 27.08 -48.65 8.12
N SER A 295 26.65 -48.29 6.92
CA SER A 295 27.12 -48.96 5.70
C SER A 295 28.60 -48.65 5.55
N GLY A 296 29.32 -49.04 6.60
CA GLY A 296 30.76 -49.04 6.73
C GLY A 296 31.24 -50.08 5.76
N GLY A 297 31.94 -49.58 4.82
CA GLY A 297 32.56 -50.31 3.80
C GLY A 297 32.95 -51.71 4.23
N GLU A 298 32.25 -52.69 3.69
CA GLU A 298 32.98 -53.88 3.29
C GLU A 298 34.23 -53.36 2.63
N LYS A 299 35.37 -53.50 3.32
CA LYS A 299 36.67 -53.30 2.69
C LYS A 299 36.60 -54.21 1.47
N LYS A 300 36.36 -53.60 0.28
CA LYS A 300 36.51 -54.32 -0.98
C LYS A 300 37.85 -54.98 -0.88
N LYS A 301 37.87 -56.32 -0.65
CA LYS A 301 39.11 -57.11 -0.69
C LYS A 301 39.81 -56.67 -1.95
N LYS A 302 41.03 -56.13 -1.79
CA LYS A 302 41.80 -55.65 -2.92
C LYS A 302 41.84 -56.78 -3.92
N PHE A 303 41.65 -56.51 -5.19
CA PHE A 303 41.58 -57.48 -6.29
C PHE A 303 42.73 -58.50 -6.25
N GLY A 304 43.89 -58.14 -5.62
CA GLY A 304 45.02 -59.02 -5.37
C GLY A 304 44.79 -60.08 -4.28
N GLU A 305 43.90 -59.91 -3.29
CA GLU A 305 43.58 -60.94 -2.31
C GLU A 305 42.58 -61.99 -2.86
N LYS A 306 41.67 -61.57 -3.76
CA LYS A 306 40.82 -62.55 -4.48
C LYS A 306 41.54 -63.43 -5.49
N LEU A 307 42.73 -62.98 -5.99
CA LEU A 307 43.56 -63.80 -6.86
C LEU A 307 44.41 -64.85 -6.08
N LYS A 308 44.80 -64.56 -4.83
CA LYS A 308 45.47 -65.53 -3.98
C LYS A 308 44.57 -66.69 -3.60
N ASP A 309 43.32 -66.45 -3.26
CA ASP A 309 42.35 -67.49 -2.90
C ASP A 309 42.00 -68.43 -4.08
N ILE A 310 42.32 -68.04 -5.33
CA ILE A 310 42.11 -68.88 -6.53
C ILE A 310 43.33 -69.70 -6.93
N PHE A 311 44.54 -69.36 -6.50
CA PHE A 311 45.75 -70.02 -6.86
C PHE A 311 46.28 -70.95 -5.75
N GLU A 312 45.69 -70.92 -4.54
CA GLU A 312 46.09 -71.82 -3.41
C GLU A 312 45.03 -72.89 -3.06
N GLY A 313 44.03 -73.11 -3.95
CA GLY A 313 43.00 -74.13 -3.82
C GLY A 313 43.19 -75.30 -4.79
#